data_94d578b906fcab95bd0befe31b920a00
#
_entry.id   94d578b906fcab95bd0befe31b920a00
#
_cell.length_a   1.000
_cell.length_b   1.000
_cell.length_c   1.000
_cell.angle_alpha   90.00
_cell.angle_beta   90.00
_cell.angle_gamma   90.00
#
_symmetry.space_group_name_H-M   'P 1'
#
loop_
_entity.id
_entity.type
_entity.pdbx_description
1 polymer ?
#
loop_
_entity_poly.entity_id
_entity_poly.type
_entity_poly.pdbx_seq_one_letter_code
_entity_poly.pdbx_strand_id
1 'polypeptide(L)'
;MRMKHPWNAGWWFRPGKAEDAFLSDDWIGPSAAHSPKNKTIISKEISQTDDAKNKTEDWKQIHLPHDMIEAPFNAFDERSFLRWGCYAKELKKEEILKITEGLDKKTSINRYPAIFLSFEGVSVSCRVWVNGRLACSHKGPYTPFEIRIDTFIPHTWLEEQSKEQGSKAERARPIWVLVEVDSAEDSGIPPFGGVVDYLAYGGIYRGVSLCADLGARMSKLWAIPRPRGDALDGPWLVHISAEIEALESGSINNCSLLARLYLSGELVNEGNILLSDSTRIEEKNKFSANFSMSVDRPKLWDIDSPALYDLELALFSEMGQELDYEQLRIGFRTAEFGSSGFYLNQRRIFLRGLDRHQEYPYIGYAMGPDGQRRDAEILKEELGCIIVRTSHYPQSPHFLDACDELGLLVFEELPGWQHIGGREWQEQALHDLEDMIVRDRNHPSIVLWGVRINESKDNHEFYARTNELARRLDPYRQTGGVRCQARSELLEDVYTFNDFIYDGKGTMYISEPAKVLPKYRKRAPYLITEHTGHMFPTKRFDQEERLVEHALRHAHILDTAMGNSRVAGCIGWCAFDYHTHKDFGSGDRICYHG
;
A
#
# COMPACT_ATOMS: atom_id res chain seq x y z
N MET A 1 -18.29 14.45 -8.10
CA MET A 1 -18.03 13.16 -7.42
C MET A 1 -16.99 12.42 -8.24
N ARG A 2 -15.83 12.12 -7.64
CA ARG A 2 -14.86 11.25 -8.29
C ARG A 2 -15.47 9.86 -8.43
N MET A 3 -15.66 9.43 -9.66
CA MET A 3 -16.16 8.09 -9.95
C MET A 3 -14.97 7.15 -10.08
N LYS A 4 -14.72 6.34 -9.04
CA LYS A 4 -13.71 5.28 -9.06
C LYS A 4 -14.37 3.95 -9.41
N HIS A 5 -14.01 3.36 -10.53
CA HIS A 5 -14.57 2.10 -11.00
C HIS A 5 -13.49 1.01 -10.98
N PRO A 6 -13.68 -0.11 -10.25
CA PRO A 6 -12.75 -1.23 -10.29
C PRO A 6 -12.58 -1.75 -11.72
N TRP A 7 -11.35 -1.84 -12.16
CA TRP A 7 -11.03 -2.24 -13.55
C TRP A 7 -10.27 -3.55 -13.60
N ASN A 8 -10.61 -4.47 -12.70
CA ASN A 8 -9.89 -5.72 -12.42
C ASN A 8 -10.25 -6.89 -13.36
N ALA A 9 -11.46 -6.91 -13.95
CA ALA A 9 -11.91 -8.01 -14.78
C ALA A 9 -11.48 -7.85 -16.25
N GLY A 10 -11.28 -8.98 -16.94
CA GLY A 10 -11.09 -9.01 -18.39
C GLY A 10 -9.73 -8.57 -18.90
N TRP A 11 -8.69 -8.69 -18.07
CA TRP A 11 -7.32 -8.53 -18.49
C TRP A 11 -6.82 -9.77 -19.24
N TRP A 12 -5.86 -9.54 -20.12
CA TRP A 12 -5.09 -10.56 -20.79
C TRP A 12 -3.69 -10.57 -20.24
N PHE A 13 -3.13 -11.73 -20.00
CA PHE A 13 -1.76 -11.94 -19.53
C PHE A 13 -1.00 -12.86 -20.46
N ARG A 14 0.28 -12.55 -20.66
CA ARG A 14 1.25 -13.36 -21.39
C ARG A 14 2.60 -13.26 -20.69
N PRO A 15 3.34 -14.37 -20.46
CA PRO A 15 4.74 -14.31 -20.09
C PRO A 15 5.59 -13.66 -21.20
N GLY A 16 6.66 -12.96 -20.80
CA GLY A 16 7.61 -12.34 -21.72
C GLY A 16 7.48 -10.82 -21.81
N LYS A 17 8.45 -10.21 -22.51
CA LYS A 17 8.51 -8.76 -22.72
C LYS A 17 7.46 -8.28 -23.72
N ALA A 18 7.18 -6.99 -23.69
CA ALA A 18 6.41 -6.33 -24.74
C ALA A 18 7.19 -6.37 -26.06
N GLU A 19 6.53 -6.79 -27.13
CA GLU A 19 7.09 -6.80 -28.48
C GLU A 19 6.73 -5.49 -29.19
N ASP A 20 7.58 -5.02 -30.10
CA ASP A 20 7.32 -3.81 -30.90
C ASP A 20 5.96 -3.87 -31.63
N ALA A 21 5.54 -5.08 -32.02
CA ALA A 21 4.24 -5.31 -32.63
C ALA A 21 3.05 -4.88 -31.74
N PHE A 22 3.19 -5.02 -30.41
CA PHE A 22 2.13 -4.61 -29.45
C PHE A 22 2.09 -3.10 -29.24
N LEU A 23 3.16 -2.41 -29.59
CA LEU A 23 3.31 -0.97 -29.46
C LEU A 23 2.95 -0.22 -30.76
N SER A 24 2.63 -0.96 -31.84
CA SER A 24 2.24 -0.37 -33.12
C SER A 24 0.79 0.11 -33.10
N ASP A 25 0.51 1.17 -33.85
CA ASP A 25 -0.85 1.70 -34.04
C ASP A 25 -1.80 0.65 -34.66
N ASP A 26 -1.28 -0.36 -35.35
CA ASP A 26 -2.05 -1.42 -35.99
C ASP A 26 -2.37 -2.61 -35.10
N TRP A 27 -1.87 -2.61 -33.85
CA TRP A 27 -2.17 -3.68 -32.91
C TRP A 27 -3.62 -3.61 -32.44
N ILE A 28 -4.36 -4.69 -32.67
CA ILE A 28 -5.79 -4.81 -32.36
C ILE A 28 -6.08 -5.67 -31.12
N GLY A 29 -5.03 -5.98 -30.36
CA GLY A 29 -5.11 -6.69 -29.07
C GLY A 29 -5.15 -8.20 -29.15
N PRO A 30 -5.13 -8.90 -28.01
CA PRO A 30 -5.08 -10.36 -27.91
C PRO A 30 -6.28 -11.07 -28.56
N SER A 31 -7.47 -10.49 -28.48
CA SER A 31 -8.72 -11.09 -28.98
C SER A 31 -8.75 -11.28 -30.48
N ALA A 32 -7.99 -10.51 -31.23
CA ALA A 32 -7.96 -10.59 -32.70
C ALA A 32 -7.04 -11.72 -33.21
N ALA A 33 -6.05 -12.12 -32.42
CA ALA A 33 -5.19 -13.25 -32.77
C ALA A 33 -5.94 -14.61 -32.75
N HIS A 34 -7.07 -14.68 -32.10
CA HIS A 34 -7.91 -15.89 -31.98
C HIS A 34 -9.07 -15.92 -32.98
N SER A 35 -9.23 -14.92 -33.85
CA SER A 35 -10.28 -14.94 -34.87
C SER A 35 -9.92 -15.90 -35.99
N PRO A 36 -10.80 -16.87 -36.36
CA PRO A 36 -10.54 -17.83 -37.42
C PRO A 36 -10.21 -17.21 -38.80
N LYS A 37 -10.55 -15.95 -38.98
CA LYS A 37 -10.29 -15.21 -40.24
C LYS A 37 -8.83 -14.79 -40.39
N ASN A 38 -8.06 -14.65 -39.33
CA ASN A 38 -6.66 -14.22 -39.39
C ASN A 38 -5.64 -15.38 -39.54
N LYS A 39 -6.08 -16.64 -39.34
CA LYS A 39 -5.20 -17.82 -39.57
C LYS A 39 -4.75 -17.96 -41.04
N THR A 40 -5.38 -17.30 -41.99
CA THR A 40 -5.11 -17.47 -43.43
C THR A 40 -4.04 -16.51 -43.95
N ILE A 41 -3.70 -15.48 -43.24
CA ILE A 41 -2.74 -14.46 -43.72
C ILE A 41 -1.30 -14.73 -43.19
N ILE A 42 -1.15 -15.38 -42.05
CA ILE A 42 0.17 -15.62 -41.43
C ILE A 42 0.86 -16.91 -41.94
N SER A 43 0.13 -17.76 -42.71
CA SER A 43 0.67 -19.08 -43.13
C SER A 43 1.37 -19.10 -44.49
N LYS A 44 1.64 -17.96 -45.15
CA LYS A 44 2.20 -17.96 -46.52
C LYS A 44 3.63 -17.45 -46.68
N GLU A 45 4.32 -16.96 -45.68
CA GLU A 45 5.69 -16.44 -45.84
C GLU A 45 6.71 -16.80 -44.74
N ILE A 46 6.61 -17.95 -44.10
CA ILE A 46 7.70 -18.45 -43.27
C ILE A 46 8.01 -19.88 -43.68
N SER A 47 8.88 -20.02 -44.71
CA SER A 47 9.55 -21.27 -45.04
C SER A 47 10.99 -21.17 -44.60
N GLN A 48 11.38 -22.13 -43.74
CA GLN A 48 12.71 -22.64 -43.49
C GLN A 48 13.77 -21.74 -42.81
N THR A 49 13.77 -21.76 -41.48
CA THR A 49 14.99 -21.98 -40.70
C THR A 49 14.62 -22.68 -39.38
N ASP A 50 15.34 -23.71 -39.01
CA ASP A 50 15.06 -24.73 -38.00
C ASP A 50 15.26 -24.30 -36.54
N ASP A 51 15.00 -23.06 -36.15
CA ASP A 51 15.11 -22.60 -34.74
C ASP A 51 13.85 -21.87 -34.18
N ALA A 52 12.77 -21.84 -34.92
CA ALA A 52 11.53 -21.19 -34.51
C ALA A 52 10.54 -22.19 -33.87
N LYS A 53 10.96 -22.98 -32.90
CA LYS A 53 10.05 -23.62 -31.91
C LYS A 53 9.82 -22.76 -30.69
N ASN A 54 9.84 -21.45 -30.83
CA ASN A 54 9.20 -20.59 -29.83
C ASN A 54 7.70 -20.57 -30.16
N LYS A 55 6.98 -21.47 -29.48
CA LYS A 55 5.52 -21.35 -29.35
C LYS A 55 5.25 -19.91 -28.94
N THR A 56 4.51 -19.16 -29.76
CA THR A 56 3.83 -17.95 -29.32
C THR A 56 2.96 -18.37 -28.14
N GLU A 57 3.43 -18.13 -26.91
CA GLU A 57 2.63 -18.40 -25.74
C GLU A 57 1.35 -17.59 -25.87
N ASP A 58 0.22 -18.27 -25.92
CA ASP A 58 -1.07 -17.67 -26.16
C ASP A 58 -1.42 -16.77 -24.97
N TRP A 59 -1.97 -15.59 -25.22
CA TRP A 59 -2.54 -14.72 -24.22
C TRP A 59 -3.65 -15.46 -23.48
N LYS A 60 -3.60 -15.40 -22.14
CA LYS A 60 -4.61 -15.96 -21.25
C LYS A 60 -5.45 -14.86 -20.65
N GLN A 61 -6.75 -15.06 -20.59
CA GLN A 61 -7.64 -14.14 -19.88
C GLN A 61 -7.52 -14.38 -18.37
N ILE A 62 -7.35 -13.29 -17.61
CA ILE A 62 -7.18 -13.31 -16.16
C ILE A 62 -8.01 -12.21 -15.49
N HIS A 63 -8.08 -12.27 -14.18
CA HIS A 63 -8.62 -11.21 -13.31
C HIS A 63 -7.52 -10.70 -12.38
N LEU A 64 -7.56 -9.42 -12.03
CA LEU A 64 -6.71 -8.84 -11.00
C LEU A 64 -7.40 -8.94 -9.62
N PRO A 65 -6.63 -9.06 -8.56
CA PRO A 65 -5.16 -9.14 -8.50
C PRO A 65 -4.61 -10.42 -9.13
N HIS A 66 -3.41 -10.36 -9.71
CA HIS A 66 -2.80 -11.50 -10.40
C HIS A 66 -1.31 -11.56 -10.14
N ASP A 67 -0.83 -12.74 -9.75
CA ASP A 67 0.58 -13.06 -9.67
C ASP A 67 1.02 -13.77 -10.96
N MET A 68 2.22 -13.45 -11.46
CA MET A 68 2.75 -14.06 -12.67
C MET A 68 3.14 -15.53 -12.49
N ILE A 69 3.15 -16.01 -11.25
CA ILE A 69 3.61 -17.33 -10.86
C ILE A 69 2.67 -17.95 -9.85
N GLU A 70 2.33 -19.21 -10.04
CA GLU A 70 1.68 -20.03 -9.04
C GLU A 70 2.75 -20.82 -8.28
N ALA A 71 3.15 -20.37 -7.10
CA ALA A 71 4.06 -21.09 -6.24
C ALA A 71 3.30 -22.04 -5.34
N PRO A 72 3.55 -23.37 -5.42
CA PRO A 72 2.97 -24.32 -4.48
C PRO A 72 3.49 -24.05 -3.06
N PHE A 73 2.90 -24.71 -2.06
CA PHE A 73 3.25 -24.52 -0.65
C PHE A 73 4.77 -24.61 -0.40
N ASN A 74 5.49 -25.52 -1.06
CA ASN A 74 6.93 -25.67 -0.89
C ASN A 74 7.60 -26.24 -2.15
N ALA A 75 8.95 -26.37 -2.12
CA ALA A 75 9.76 -27.08 -3.11
C ALA A 75 9.60 -26.58 -4.56
N PHE A 76 9.27 -25.31 -4.77
CA PHE A 76 9.15 -24.70 -6.09
C PHE A 76 10.53 -24.27 -6.65
N ASP A 77 10.58 -24.01 -7.95
CA ASP A 77 11.76 -23.43 -8.59
C ASP A 77 11.74 -21.90 -8.49
N GLU A 78 12.53 -21.33 -7.58
CA GLU A 78 12.56 -19.87 -7.36
C GLU A 78 13.02 -19.07 -8.58
N ARG A 79 13.74 -19.69 -9.55
CA ARG A 79 14.13 -19.02 -10.79
C ARG A 79 12.93 -18.59 -11.63
N SER A 80 11.78 -19.22 -11.44
CA SER A 80 10.53 -18.85 -12.11
C SER A 80 9.99 -17.49 -11.67
N PHE A 81 10.43 -16.96 -10.53
CA PHE A 81 10.03 -15.64 -10.00
C PHE A 81 10.68 -14.47 -10.76
N LEU A 82 11.86 -14.68 -11.37
CA LEU A 82 12.59 -13.66 -12.09
C LEU A 82 12.20 -13.66 -13.56
N ARG A 83 11.08 -13.05 -13.91
CA ARG A 83 10.60 -13.02 -15.28
C ARG A 83 9.88 -11.74 -15.66
N TRP A 84 9.68 -11.58 -16.97
CA TRP A 84 8.84 -10.55 -17.56
C TRP A 84 7.44 -11.08 -17.80
N GLY A 85 6.44 -10.20 -17.69
CA GLY A 85 5.07 -10.47 -18.05
C GLY A 85 4.40 -9.26 -18.68
N CYS A 86 3.54 -9.52 -19.65
CA CYS A 86 2.73 -8.49 -20.30
C CYS A 86 1.26 -8.66 -19.94
N TYR A 87 0.64 -7.58 -19.55
CA TYR A 87 -0.80 -7.47 -19.32
C TYR A 87 -1.40 -6.54 -20.35
N ALA A 88 -2.57 -6.88 -20.88
CA ALA A 88 -3.26 -6.03 -21.82
C ALA A 88 -4.76 -5.98 -21.52
N LYS A 89 -5.36 -4.81 -21.64
CA LYS A 89 -6.81 -4.63 -21.55
C LYS A 89 -7.30 -3.55 -22.49
N GLU A 90 -8.41 -3.84 -23.17
CA GLU A 90 -9.11 -2.87 -23.98
C GLU A 90 -9.87 -1.87 -23.10
N LEU A 91 -9.68 -0.59 -23.36
CA LEU A 91 -10.47 0.47 -22.75
C LEU A 91 -11.76 0.63 -23.55
N LYS A 92 -12.88 0.28 -22.95
CA LYS A 92 -14.20 0.33 -23.60
C LYS A 92 -14.90 1.65 -23.35
N LYS A 93 -15.61 2.16 -24.37
CA LYS A 93 -16.41 3.38 -24.24
C LYS A 93 -17.44 3.29 -23.11
N GLU A 94 -18.08 2.14 -22.97
CA GLU A 94 -19.09 1.91 -21.93
C GLU A 94 -18.50 2.05 -20.52
N GLU A 95 -17.22 1.73 -20.33
CA GLU A 95 -16.52 1.90 -19.05
C GLU A 95 -16.27 3.39 -18.77
N ILE A 96 -15.85 4.15 -19.76
CA ILE A 96 -15.71 5.62 -19.66
C ILE A 96 -17.06 6.26 -19.36
N LEU A 97 -18.11 5.88 -20.12
CA LEU A 97 -19.46 6.40 -19.91
C LEU A 97 -19.96 6.17 -18.48
N LYS A 98 -19.78 4.97 -17.95
CA LYS A 98 -20.18 4.65 -16.57
C LYS A 98 -19.55 5.58 -15.53
N ILE A 99 -18.26 5.91 -15.68
CA ILE A 99 -17.57 6.80 -14.74
C ILE A 99 -17.90 8.29 -15.01
N THR A 100 -18.45 8.63 -16.17
CA THR A 100 -18.81 10.00 -16.54
C THR A 100 -20.31 10.29 -16.45
N GLU A 101 -21.20 9.30 -16.51
CA GLU A 101 -22.66 9.47 -16.41
C GLU A 101 -23.13 10.23 -15.15
N GLY A 102 -22.39 10.05 -14.03
CA GLY A 102 -22.65 10.80 -12.79
C GLY A 102 -22.22 12.26 -12.86
N LEU A 103 -21.26 12.57 -13.75
CA LEU A 103 -20.66 13.89 -13.91
C LEU A 103 -21.48 14.79 -14.85
N ASP A 104 -22.03 14.24 -15.93
CA ASP A 104 -22.72 15.02 -16.98
C ASP A 104 -24.08 15.61 -16.55
N LYS A 105 -24.81 14.97 -15.64
CA LYS A 105 -26.15 15.43 -15.23
C LYS A 105 -26.16 16.72 -14.44
N LYS A 106 -25.01 17.18 -13.96
CA LYS A 106 -24.86 18.38 -13.13
C LYS A 106 -24.09 19.53 -13.81
N THR A 107 -23.51 19.30 -14.98
CA THR A 107 -22.62 20.27 -15.63
C THR A 107 -23.18 20.77 -16.94
N SER A 108 -23.39 22.09 -17.05
CA SER A 108 -23.66 22.80 -18.33
C SER A 108 -22.37 23.06 -19.14
N ILE A 109 -21.28 22.37 -18.85
CA ILE A 109 -19.97 22.58 -19.46
C ILE A 109 -19.70 21.43 -20.43
N ASN A 110 -19.58 21.74 -21.72
CA ASN A 110 -19.13 20.85 -22.81
C ASN A 110 -17.63 20.51 -22.62
N ARG A 111 -17.24 19.80 -21.52
CA ARG A 111 -15.86 19.47 -21.22
C ARG A 111 -15.70 17.96 -21.07
N TYR A 112 -14.63 17.43 -21.64
CA TYR A 112 -14.24 16.05 -21.45
C TYR A 112 -13.59 15.91 -20.06
N PRO A 113 -13.95 14.87 -19.28
CA PRO A 113 -13.30 14.61 -18.00
C PRO A 113 -11.83 14.21 -18.20
N ALA A 114 -10.99 14.55 -17.26
CA ALA A 114 -9.67 13.94 -17.11
C ALA A 114 -9.86 12.49 -16.63
N ILE A 115 -9.21 11.55 -17.32
CA ILE A 115 -9.34 10.12 -17.04
C ILE A 115 -8.02 9.60 -16.51
N PHE A 116 -8.09 8.87 -15.40
CA PHE A 116 -6.92 8.31 -14.73
C PHE A 116 -7.03 6.80 -14.59
N LEU A 117 -5.89 6.12 -14.73
CA LEU A 117 -5.68 4.74 -14.26
C LEU A 117 -4.91 4.78 -12.95
N SER A 118 -5.46 4.19 -11.91
CA SER A 118 -4.85 4.07 -10.59
C SER A 118 -4.48 2.62 -10.34
N PHE A 119 -3.21 2.35 -10.08
CA PHE A 119 -2.67 1.05 -9.72
C PHE A 119 -2.33 1.04 -8.24
N GLU A 120 -2.85 0.09 -7.47
CA GLU A 120 -2.59 -0.03 -6.03
C GLU A 120 -1.24 -0.70 -5.72
N GLY A 121 -0.70 -1.46 -6.67
CA GLY A 121 0.61 -2.09 -6.55
C GLY A 121 0.95 -2.98 -7.74
N VAL A 122 2.15 -2.80 -8.28
CA VAL A 122 2.73 -3.61 -9.36
C VAL A 122 4.18 -3.94 -8.98
N SER A 123 4.53 -5.20 -8.95
CA SER A 123 5.83 -5.66 -8.46
C SER A 123 6.68 -6.27 -9.60
N VAL A 124 7.96 -5.92 -9.78
CA VAL A 124 8.83 -5.02 -9.00
C VAL A 124 8.89 -3.64 -9.66
N SER A 125 8.90 -3.62 -10.98
CA SER A 125 8.83 -2.42 -11.81
C SER A 125 7.94 -2.64 -13.02
N CYS A 126 7.43 -1.57 -13.61
CA CYS A 126 6.61 -1.70 -14.80
C CYS A 126 6.74 -0.50 -15.76
N ARG A 127 6.33 -0.76 -17.00
CA ARG A 127 6.07 0.26 -18.02
C ARG A 127 4.63 0.14 -18.50
N VAL A 128 3.96 1.27 -18.62
CA VAL A 128 2.55 1.32 -19.07
C VAL A 128 2.45 2.10 -20.36
N TRP A 129 1.87 1.49 -21.36
CA TRP A 129 1.54 2.15 -22.64
C TRP A 129 0.03 2.26 -22.78
N VAL A 130 -0.39 3.37 -23.33
CA VAL A 130 -1.78 3.61 -23.74
C VAL A 130 -1.79 3.93 -25.23
N ASN A 131 -2.54 3.18 -25.99
CA ASN A 131 -2.64 3.36 -27.44
C ASN A 131 -1.25 3.40 -28.13
N GLY A 132 -0.37 2.44 -27.76
CA GLY A 132 1.00 2.30 -28.29
C GLY A 132 2.02 3.31 -27.78
N ARG A 133 1.62 4.33 -27.01
CA ARG A 133 2.50 5.39 -26.50
C ARG A 133 2.83 5.15 -25.03
N LEU A 134 4.11 5.24 -24.66
CA LEU A 134 4.55 5.13 -23.27
C LEU A 134 3.93 6.24 -22.41
N ALA A 135 3.15 5.85 -21.43
CA ALA A 135 2.45 6.76 -20.52
C ALA A 135 3.16 6.89 -19.18
N CYS A 136 3.75 5.80 -18.65
CA CYS A 136 4.41 5.81 -17.36
C CYS A 136 5.46 4.70 -17.27
N SER A 137 6.46 4.95 -16.41
CA SER A 137 7.34 3.91 -15.86
C SER A 137 7.32 4.04 -14.35
N HIS A 138 7.15 2.93 -13.63
CA HIS A 138 7.08 2.89 -12.17
C HIS A 138 8.11 1.91 -11.62
N LYS A 139 8.72 2.27 -10.49
CA LYS A 139 9.65 1.46 -9.70
C LYS A 139 9.15 1.42 -8.25
N GLY A 140 9.24 0.26 -7.64
CA GLY A 140 8.80 0.03 -6.26
C GLY A 140 7.64 -0.94 -6.18
N PRO A 141 7.82 -2.06 -5.44
CA PRO A 141 6.83 -3.14 -5.47
C PRO A 141 5.57 -2.87 -4.65
N TYR A 142 5.57 -1.91 -3.71
CA TYR A 142 4.55 -1.86 -2.65
C TYR A 142 3.71 -0.60 -2.60
N THR A 143 4.06 0.42 -3.39
CA THR A 143 3.38 1.71 -3.40
C THR A 143 2.46 1.89 -4.61
N PRO A 144 1.38 2.68 -4.49
CA PRO A 144 0.47 2.94 -5.60
C PRO A 144 1.03 3.99 -6.55
N PHE A 145 0.54 4.00 -7.78
CA PHE A 145 0.79 5.07 -8.74
C PHE A 145 -0.43 5.31 -9.63
N GLU A 146 -0.46 6.46 -10.26
CA GLU A 146 -1.59 6.90 -11.08
C GLU A 146 -1.12 7.56 -12.37
N ILE A 147 -1.90 7.37 -13.44
CA ILE A 147 -1.58 7.84 -14.78
C ILE A 147 -2.79 8.54 -15.37
N ARG A 148 -2.62 9.78 -15.79
CA ARG A 148 -3.62 10.49 -16.60
C ARG A 148 -3.58 9.97 -18.04
N ILE A 149 -4.69 9.39 -18.51
CA ILE A 149 -4.72 8.70 -19.81
C ILE A 149 -5.52 9.39 -20.90
N ASP A 150 -6.37 10.36 -20.58
CA ASP A 150 -7.17 11.11 -21.59
C ASP A 150 -6.31 11.76 -22.67
N THR A 151 -5.08 12.17 -22.35
CA THR A 151 -4.12 12.74 -23.30
C THR A 151 -3.59 11.74 -24.35
N PHE A 152 -3.80 10.44 -24.14
CA PHE A 152 -3.42 9.36 -25.04
C PHE A 152 -4.61 8.87 -25.89
N ILE A 153 -5.83 9.34 -25.59
CA ILE A 153 -7.06 8.95 -26.26
C ILE A 153 -7.39 10.00 -27.32
N PRO A 154 -7.59 9.64 -28.60
CA PRO A 154 -8.00 10.59 -29.62
C PRO A 154 -9.35 11.25 -29.30
N HIS A 155 -9.45 12.56 -29.40
CA HIS A 155 -10.71 13.29 -29.15
C HIS A 155 -11.88 12.74 -29.98
N THR A 156 -11.64 12.38 -31.25
CA THR A 156 -12.66 11.76 -32.14
C THR A 156 -13.24 10.48 -31.55
N TRP A 157 -12.42 9.69 -30.80
CA TRP A 157 -12.88 8.46 -30.15
C TRP A 157 -13.88 8.75 -29.02
N LEU A 158 -13.74 9.88 -28.34
CA LEU A 158 -14.68 10.35 -27.31
C LEU A 158 -15.94 11.01 -27.92
N GLU A 159 -15.83 11.71 -29.07
CA GLU A 159 -16.91 12.48 -29.70
C GLU A 159 -17.92 11.65 -30.51
N GLU A 160 -17.54 10.48 -30.99
CA GLU A 160 -18.40 9.63 -31.87
C GLU A 160 -19.69 9.12 -31.20
N GLN A 161 -20.00 9.58 -29.98
CA GLN A 161 -21.23 9.23 -29.27
C GLN A 161 -22.52 9.91 -29.83
N SER A 162 -22.39 10.96 -30.61
CA SER A 162 -23.57 11.78 -31.04
C SER A 162 -24.16 11.39 -32.40
N LYS A 163 -23.59 10.40 -33.09
CA LYS A 163 -24.06 10.02 -34.43
C LYS A 163 -24.32 8.51 -34.56
N GLU A 164 -25.26 7.99 -33.81
CA GLU A 164 -25.89 6.72 -34.17
C GLU A 164 -26.97 6.94 -35.19
N GLN A 165 -26.85 6.19 -36.26
CA GLN A 165 -27.77 5.75 -37.33
C GLN A 165 -27.37 6.22 -38.72
N GLY A 166 -26.76 5.28 -39.45
CA GLY A 166 -26.83 5.23 -40.89
C GLY A 166 -25.63 5.67 -41.72
N SER A 167 -24.56 4.97 -41.62
CA SER A 167 -23.61 4.63 -42.70
C SER A 167 -22.57 3.64 -42.10
N LYS A 168 -21.89 2.85 -42.95
CA LYS A 168 -20.77 1.99 -42.54
C LYS A 168 -19.68 2.87 -41.94
N ALA A 169 -19.85 3.26 -40.65
CA ALA A 169 -18.82 3.94 -39.90
C ALA A 169 -17.65 2.97 -39.79
N GLU A 170 -16.47 3.39 -40.21
CA GLU A 170 -15.22 2.75 -39.80
C GLU A 170 -15.28 2.63 -38.30
N ARG A 171 -15.30 1.41 -37.76
CA ARG A 171 -15.29 1.18 -36.32
C ARG A 171 -14.05 1.86 -35.79
N ALA A 172 -14.22 2.82 -34.89
CA ALA A 172 -13.09 3.44 -34.19
C ALA A 172 -12.16 2.35 -33.68
N ARG A 173 -10.86 2.53 -33.86
CA ARG A 173 -9.85 1.56 -33.39
C ARG A 173 -9.96 1.38 -31.89
N PRO A 174 -9.85 0.15 -31.37
CA PRO A 174 -9.86 -0.07 -29.94
C PRO A 174 -8.65 0.62 -29.26
N ILE A 175 -8.86 1.19 -28.08
CA ILE A 175 -7.80 1.74 -27.26
C ILE A 175 -7.32 0.64 -26.32
N TRP A 176 -6.04 0.34 -26.35
CA TRP A 176 -5.44 -0.66 -25.48
C TRP A 176 -4.53 -0.04 -24.45
N VAL A 177 -4.62 -0.57 -23.22
CA VAL A 177 -3.63 -0.39 -22.16
C VAL A 177 -2.77 -1.64 -22.11
N LEU A 178 -1.47 -1.46 -22.24
CA LEU A 178 -0.46 -2.53 -22.11
C LEU A 178 0.43 -2.22 -20.91
N VAL A 179 0.62 -3.20 -20.05
CA VAL A 179 1.51 -3.10 -18.87
C VAL A 179 2.56 -4.21 -18.98
N GLU A 180 3.81 -3.83 -19.14
CA GLU A 180 4.93 -4.74 -19.02
C GLU A 180 5.46 -4.69 -17.60
N VAL A 181 5.57 -5.84 -16.97
CA VAL A 181 6.04 -6.00 -15.61
C VAL A 181 7.37 -6.75 -15.62
N ASP A 182 8.35 -6.22 -14.89
CA ASP A 182 9.61 -6.89 -14.60
C ASP A 182 9.64 -7.29 -13.13
N SER A 183 9.69 -8.57 -12.85
CA SER A 183 9.79 -9.11 -11.50
C SER A 183 11.23 -9.34 -11.02
N ALA A 184 12.22 -8.92 -11.80
CA ALA A 184 13.62 -9.06 -11.41
C ALA A 184 13.95 -8.18 -10.20
N GLU A 185 14.74 -8.72 -9.29
CA GLU A 185 15.31 -7.99 -8.16
C GLU A 185 16.34 -6.97 -8.67
N ASP A 186 15.94 -5.71 -8.71
CA ASP A 186 16.81 -4.61 -9.13
C ASP A 186 17.50 -3.99 -7.90
N SER A 187 18.83 -4.03 -7.87
CA SER A 187 19.64 -3.48 -6.77
C SER A 187 19.49 -1.96 -6.56
N GLY A 188 18.86 -1.26 -7.46
CA GLY A 188 18.48 0.15 -7.34
C GLY A 188 17.09 0.39 -6.72
N ILE A 189 16.36 -0.69 -6.40
CA ILE A 189 14.98 -0.62 -5.89
C ILE A 189 14.89 -1.30 -4.53
N PRO A 190 14.41 -0.64 -3.44
CA PRO A 190 14.11 -1.33 -2.20
C PRO A 190 13.05 -2.46 -2.40
N PRO A 191 13.18 -3.59 -1.72
CA PRO A 191 14.16 -3.98 -0.69
C PRO A 191 15.48 -4.55 -1.24
N PHE A 192 15.66 -4.63 -2.55
CA PHE A 192 16.72 -5.38 -3.22
C PHE A 192 18.09 -4.72 -3.12
N GLY A 193 19.14 -5.47 -3.54
CA GLY A 193 20.55 -5.11 -3.50
C GLY A 193 21.37 -5.99 -2.57
N GLY A 194 20.73 -6.75 -1.72
CA GLY A 194 21.22 -7.88 -0.94
C GLY A 194 20.21 -9.02 -1.01
N VAL A 195 20.52 -10.16 -0.44
CA VAL A 195 19.56 -11.26 -0.30
C VAL A 195 18.54 -10.87 0.74
N VAL A 196 17.24 -11.04 0.46
CA VAL A 196 16.15 -10.93 1.43
C VAL A 196 15.66 -12.31 1.84
N ASP A 197 15.09 -12.46 3.03
CA ASP A 197 14.66 -13.78 3.53
C ASP A 197 13.22 -14.15 3.15
N TYR A 198 12.56 -13.35 2.32
CA TYR A 198 11.23 -13.60 1.77
C TYR A 198 11.23 -13.42 0.26
N LEU A 199 10.24 -13.98 -0.44
CA LEU A 199 10.11 -13.82 -1.88
C LEU A 199 9.29 -12.58 -2.24
N ALA A 200 9.74 -11.84 -3.24
CA ALA A 200 8.96 -10.80 -3.87
C ALA A 200 8.27 -11.35 -5.12
N TYR A 201 6.96 -11.39 -5.10
CA TYR A 201 6.15 -11.90 -6.21
C TYR A 201 5.94 -10.80 -7.26
N GLY A 202 5.96 -11.21 -8.53
CA GLY A 202 5.80 -10.30 -9.66
C GLY A 202 4.39 -10.29 -10.22
N GLY A 203 3.90 -9.12 -10.62
CA GLY A 203 2.61 -9.00 -11.28
C GLY A 203 1.86 -7.73 -10.92
N ILE A 204 0.68 -7.56 -11.51
CA ILE A 204 -0.31 -6.58 -11.03
C ILE A 204 -1.05 -7.24 -9.87
N TYR A 205 -0.43 -7.25 -8.71
CA TYR A 205 -0.85 -8.06 -7.57
C TYR A 205 -1.85 -7.36 -6.64
N ARG A 206 -2.21 -6.11 -6.94
CA ARG A 206 -3.29 -5.35 -6.30
C ARG A 206 -4.27 -4.85 -7.34
N GLY A 207 -5.31 -4.13 -6.89
CA GLY A 207 -6.36 -3.61 -7.76
C GLY A 207 -5.92 -2.54 -8.74
N VAL A 208 -6.63 -2.46 -9.86
CA VAL A 208 -6.58 -1.34 -10.81
C VAL A 208 -7.95 -0.70 -10.89
N SER A 209 -7.97 0.63 -10.90
CA SER A 209 -9.20 1.39 -11.01
C SER A 209 -9.13 2.42 -12.13
N LEU A 210 -10.27 2.66 -12.76
CA LEU A 210 -10.47 3.73 -13.71
C LEU A 210 -11.20 4.87 -12.99
N CYS A 211 -10.65 6.09 -13.07
CA CYS A 211 -11.20 7.27 -12.41
C CYS A 211 -11.46 8.38 -13.42
N ALA A 212 -12.47 9.23 -13.16
CA ALA A 212 -12.74 10.41 -13.95
C ALA A 212 -12.99 11.61 -13.06
N ASP A 213 -12.36 12.73 -13.37
CA ASP A 213 -12.43 13.98 -12.62
C ASP A 213 -12.81 15.15 -13.54
N LEU A 214 -13.56 16.12 -13.03
CA LEU A 214 -14.00 17.30 -13.77
C LEU A 214 -13.38 18.57 -13.20
N GLY A 215 -12.53 19.22 -13.99
CA GLY A 215 -12.05 20.58 -13.73
C GLY A 215 -11.04 20.71 -12.60
N ALA A 216 -11.22 20.03 -11.49
CA ALA A 216 -10.28 20.01 -10.36
C ALA A 216 -10.37 18.69 -9.61
N ARG A 217 -9.29 18.34 -8.88
CA ARG A 217 -9.22 17.11 -8.09
C ARG A 217 -8.50 17.36 -6.77
N MET A 218 -8.95 16.69 -5.72
CA MET A 218 -8.29 16.62 -4.43
C MET A 218 -7.29 15.48 -4.37
N SER A 219 -6.17 15.68 -3.72
CA SER A 219 -5.14 14.67 -3.48
C SER A 219 -4.49 14.87 -2.11
N LYS A 220 -3.67 13.92 -1.68
CA LYS A 220 -2.93 13.94 -0.41
C LYS A 220 -3.81 14.32 0.79
N LEU A 221 -5.03 13.84 0.81
CA LEU A 221 -6.00 14.13 1.86
C LEU A 221 -5.48 13.66 3.22
N TRP A 222 -5.64 14.53 4.22
CA TRP A 222 -5.27 14.20 5.58
C TRP A 222 -6.25 14.80 6.56
N ALA A 223 -6.77 13.99 7.46
CA ALA A 223 -7.67 14.40 8.51
C ALA A 223 -7.21 13.78 9.84
N ILE A 224 -6.75 14.61 10.77
CA ILE A 224 -6.26 14.14 12.04
C ILE A 224 -7.02 14.75 13.21
N PRO A 225 -7.73 13.91 13.99
CA PRO A 225 -8.36 14.32 15.23
C PRO A 225 -7.33 14.52 16.34
N ARG A 226 -7.42 15.67 17.05
CA ARG A 226 -6.56 15.99 18.20
C ARG A 226 -7.38 16.57 19.35
N PRO A 227 -7.15 16.16 20.60
CA PRO A 227 -7.81 16.78 21.73
C PRO A 227 -7.34 18.23 21.88
N ARG A 228 -8.25 19.13 22.24
CA ARG A 228 -7.96 20.55 22.50
C ARG A 228 -7.50 20.77 23.95
N GLY A 229 -6.59 19.98 24.42
CA GLY A 229 -6.08 19.97 25.79
C GLY A 229 -5.81 18.56 26.27
N ASP A 230 -5.60 18.38 27.55
CA ASP A 230 -5.24 17.08 28.13
C ASP A 230 -6.44 16.16 28.38
N ALA A 231 -7.64 16.73 28.49
CA ALA A 231 -8.85 15.96 28.78
C ALA A 231 -9.44 15.34 27.49
N LEU A 232 -9.60 14.01 27.50
CA LEU A 232 -10.13 13.28 26.34
C LEU A 232 -11.64 13.41 26.17
N ASP A 233 -12.37 13.74 27.24
CA ASP A 233 -13.81 14.01 27.25
C ASP A 233 -14.15 15.47 26.93
N GLY A 234 -13.15 16.28 26.58
CA GLY A 234 -13.28 17.65 26.12
C GLY A 234 -13.49 17.77 24.61
N PRO A 235 -13.43 19.01 24.09
CA PRO A 235 -13.50 19.24 22.66
C PRO A 235 -12.25 18.75 21.93
N TRP A 236 -12.45 18.22 20.74
CA TRP A 236 -11.40 17.83 19.81
C TRP A 236 -11.42 18.71 18.57
N LEU A 237 -10.29 18.84 17.91
CA LEU A 237 -10.17 19.46 16.59
C LEU A 237 -9.80 18.37 15.57
N VAL A 238 -10.57 18.30 14.49
CA VAL A 238 -10.20 17.54 13.30
C VAL A 238 -9.49 18.51 12.37
N HIS A 239 -8.17 18.39 12.26
CA HIS A 239 -7.37 19.16 11.31
C HIS A 239 -7.46 18.49 9.95
N ILE A 240 -7.90 19.23 8.94
CA ILE A 240 -8.11 18.74 7.58
C ILE A 240 -7.14 19.46 6.65
N SER A 241 -6.41 18.70 5.84
CA SER A 241 -5.52 19.18 4.80
C SER A 241 -5.80 18.46 3.49
N ALA A 242 -5.82 19.20 2.38
CA ALA A 242 -5.97 18.69 1.03
C ALA A 242 -5.10 19.47 0.07
N GLU A 243 -4.41 18.77 -0.85
CA GLU A 243 -3.88 19.39 -2.07
C GLU A 243 -4.97 19.33 -3.14
N ILE A 244 -5.19 20.45 -3.84
CA ILE A 244 -6.19 20.57 -4.90
C ILE A 244 -5.47 20.96 -6.17
N GLU A 245 -5.64 20.16 -7.22
CA GLU A 245 -5.07 20.39 -8.53
C GLU A 245 -6.15 20.79 -9.54
N ALA A 246 -5.95 21.95 -10.22
CA ALA A 246 -6.78 22.30 -11.37
C ALA A 246 -6.34 21.48 -12.59
N LEU A 247 -7.23 20.65 -13.11
CA LEU A 247 -6.97 19.75 -14.25
C LEU A 247 -6.97 20.48 -15.59
N GLU A 248 -7.53 21.68 -15.64
CA GLU A 248 -7.57 22.55 -16.79
C GLU A 248 -7.05 23.96 -16.45
N SER A 249 -6.84 24.80 -17.47
CA SER A 249 -6.40 26.18 -17.32
C SER A 249 -7.45 27.12 -16.68
N GLY A 250 -8.48 26.56 -16.07
CA GLY A 250 -9.48 27.28 -15.28
C GLY A 250 -8.95 27.66 -13.89
N SER A 251 -9.33 28.84 -13.43
CA SER A 251 -9.07 29.26 -12.06
C SER A 251 -9.93 28.45 -11.09
N ILE A 252 -9.32 27.84 -10.06
CA ILE A 252 -10.05 27.31 -8.90
C ILE A 252 -10.13 28.36 -7.76
N ASN A 253 -9.87 29.63 -8.09
CA ASN A 253 -10.14 30.75 -7.17
C ASN A 253 -11.66 30.79 -6.87
N ASN A 254 -11.98 31.08 -5.63
CA ASN A 254 -13.34 31.11 -5.07
C ASN A 254 -14.06 29.73 -5.05
N CYS A 255 -13.34 28.62 -5.31
CA CYS A 255 -13.87 27.29 -4.99
C CYS A 255 -14.00 27.14 -3.46
N SER A 256 -14.94 26.33 -3.01
CA SER A 256 -15.08 26.00 -1.59
C SER A 256 -14.91 24.50 -1.35
N LEU A 257 -14.21 24.17 -0.28
CA LEU A 257 -14.10 22.80 0.22
C LEU A 257 -15.00 22.66 1.45
N LEU A 258 -16.01 21.80 1.33
CA LEU A 258 -16.93 21.43 2.40
C LEU A 258 -16.50 20.10 2.99
N ALA A 259 -16.47 20.01 4.31
CA ALA A 259 -16.25 18.78 5.06
C ALA A 259 -17.45 18.45 5.93
N ARG A 260 -17.93 17.21 5.91
CA ARG A 260 -19.00 16.71 6.77
C ARG A 260 -18.54 15.46 7.49
N LEU A 261 -18.73 15.43 8.78
CA LEU A 261 -18.33 14.31 9.64
C LEU A 261 -19.57 13.58 10.14
N TYR A 262 -19.59 12.27 9.95
CA TYR A 262 -20.69 11.40 10.36
C TYR A 262 -20.21 10.32 11.32
N LEU A 263 -21.08 9.91 12.23
CA LEU A 263 -20.93 8.69 13.03
C LEU A 263 -22.17 7.83 12.85
N SER A 264 -21.99 6.61 12.34
CA SER A 264 -23.09 5.68 12.06
C SER A 264 -24.22 6.30 11.22
N GLY A 265 -23.86 7.16 10.25
CA GLY A 265 -24.78 7.84 9.36
C GLY A 265 -25.41 9.14 9.91
N GLU A 266 -25.18 9.48 11.17
CA GLU A 266 -25.65 10.74 11.77
C GLU A 266 -24.61 11.84 11.63
N LEU A 267 -25.02 13.02 11.15
CA LEU A 267 -24.13 14.19 10.99
C LEU A 267 -23.69 14.69 12.37
N VAL A 268 -22.39 14.68 12.62
CA VAL A 268 -21.77 15.14 13.87
C VAL A 268 -21.40 16.62 13.78
N ASN A 269 -20.76 17.00 12.66
CA ASN A 269 -20.37 18.39 12.40
C ASN A 269 -20.11 18.61 10.91
N GLU A 270 -20.13 19.89 10.50
CA GLU A 270 -19.69 20.31 9.17
C GLU A 270 -18.84 21.58 9.26
N GLY A 271 -18.00 21.79 8.26
CA GLY A 271 -17.15 22.98 8.14
C GLY A 271 -16.78 23.22 6.68
N ASN A 272 -16.45 24.44 6.35
CA ASN A 272 -16.03 24.79 5.00
C ASN A 272 -14.86 25.78 5.01
N ILE A 273 -14.14 25.83 3.88
CA ILE A 273 -13.13 26.84 3.60
C ILE A 273 -13.29 27.33 2.15
N LEU A 274 -13.18 28.63 1.96
CA LEU A 274 -13.10 29.25 0.66
C LEU A 274 -11.62 29.28 0.20
N LEU A 275 -11.35 28.74 -0.98
CA LEU A 275 -10.03 28.79 -1.58
C LEU A 275 -9.76 30.19 -2.16
N SER A 276 -8.60 30.73 -1.86
CA SER A 276 -8.16 32.04 -2.32
C SER A 276 -6.71 31.97 -2.82
N ASP A 277 -6.20 33.05 -3.39
CA ASP A 277 -4.81 33.15 -3.83
C ASP A 277 -3.79 32.88 -2.71
N SER A 278 -4.17 33.11 -1.44
CA SER A 278 -3.32 32.82 -0.28
C SER A 278 -3.11 31.32 -0.02
N THR A 279 -3.93 30.46 -0.63
CA THR A 279 -3.83 28.99 -0.54
C THR A 279 -3.07 28.37 -1.73
N ARG A 280 -2.57 29.19 -2.66
CA ARG A 280 -1.84 28.73 -3.84
C ARG A 280 -0.45 28.22 -3.47
N ILE A 281 -0.08 27.06 -4.00
CA ILE A 281 1.27 26.50 -3.89
C ILE A 281 2.12 27.01 -5.07
N GLU A 282 3.46 27.03 -4.94
CA GLU A 282 4.39 27.50 -5.99
C GLU A 282 4.27 26.72 -7.32
N GLU A 283 3.78 25.48 -7.29
CA GLU A 283 3.49 24.70 -8.50
C GLU A 283 2.24 25.26 -9.20
N LYS A 284 2.33 25.45 -10.51
CA LYS A 284 1.22 25.92 -11.34
C LYS A 284 0.00 25.00 -11.15
N ASN A 285 -1.15 25.62 -10.88
CA ASN A 285 -2.46 24.99 -10.76
C ASN A 285 -2.67 24.11 -9.50
N LYS A 286 -1.82 24.20 -8.47
CA LYS A 286 -2.01 23.52 -7.19
C LYS A 286 -2.32 24.49 -6.06
N PHE A 287 -3.19 24.06 -5.15
CA PHE A 287 -3.66 24.81 -3.98
C PHE A 287 -3.62 23.91 -2.76
N SER A 288 -3.41 24.48 -1.59
CA SER A 288 -3.49 23.77 -0.30
C SER A 288 -4.66 24.31 0.50
N ALA A 289 -5.60 23.45 0.83
CA ALA A 289 -6.68 23.76 1.76
C ALA A 289 -6.31 23.22 3.14
N ASN A 290 -6.32 24.08 4.17
CA ASN A 290 -6.04 23.70 5.55
C ASN A 290 -7.05 24.38 6.46
N PHE A 291 -7.83 23.61 7.22
CA PHE A 291 -8.80 24.12 8.19
C PHE A 291 -9.09 23.09 9.29
N SER A 292 -9.90 23.47 10.27
CA SER A 292 -10.20 22.58 11.39
C SER A 292 -11.66 22.66 11.77
N MET A 293 -12.22 21.52 12.16
CA MET A 293 -13.57 21.41 12.72
C MET A 293 -13.50 20.99 14.20
N SER A 294 -14.33 21.56 15.04
CA SER A 294 -14.43 21.16 16.45
C SER A 294 -15.48 20.07 16.63
N VAL A 295 -15.15 19.04 17.40
CA VAL A 295 -16.10 17.98 17.80
C VAL A 295 -16.09 17.88 19.32
N ASP A 296 -17.27 18.06 19.93
CA ASP A 296 -17.40 17.96 21.37
C ASP A 296 -17.62 16.51 21.80
N ARG A 297 -16.80 16.02 22.74
CA ARG A 297 -16.87 14.68 23.31
C ARG A 297 -17.05 13.55 22.28
N PRO A 298 -16.14 13.38 21.33
CA PRO A 298 -16.26 12.31 20.36
C PRO A 298 -16.17 10.93 21.03
N LYS A 299 -16.81 9.94 20.40
CA LYS A 299 -16.59 8.54 20.76
C LYS A 299 -15.19 8.15 20.29
N LEU A 300 -14.34 7.74 21.24
CA LEU A 300 -12.95 7.41 20.93
C LEU A 300 -12.84 6.08 20.20
N TRP A 301 -11.87 6.00 19.30
CA TRP A 301 -11.39 4.75 18.72
C TRP A 301 -10.46 4.06 19.72
N ASP A 302 -10.73 2.79 20.03
CA ASP A 302 -9.95 1.97 20.96
C ASP A 302 -9.91 0.53 20.46
N ILE A 303 -8.95 -0.25 20.95
CA ILE A 303 -8.77 -1.67 20.56
C ILE A 303 -9.97 -2.57 20.90
N ASP A 304 -10.79 -2.18 21.89
CA ASP A 304 -11.97 -2.92 22.33
C ASP A 304 -13.28 -2.32 21.77
N SER A 305 -13.23 -1.07 21.28
CA SER A 305 -14.37 -0.35 20.71
C SER A 305 -13.93 0.62 19.60
N PRO A 306 -13.63 0.09 18.41
CA PRO A 306 -13.04 0.86 17.31
C PRO A 306 -14.07 1.76 16.62
N ALA A 307 -14.38 2.92 17.24
CA ALA A 307 -15.33 3.88 16.67
C ALA A 307 -14.70 4.62 15.49
N LEU A 308 -15.25 4.42 14.30
CA LEU A 308 -14.85 5.08 13.06
C LEU A 308 -15.90 6.11 12.64
N TYR A 309 -15.42 7.26 12.19
CA TYR A 309 -16.21 8.33 11.64
C TYR A 309 -15.97 8.43 10.14
N ASP A 310 -17.05 8.66 9.39
CA ASP A 310 -16.98 8.95 7.97
C ASP A 310 -16.82 10.45 7.76
N LEU A 311 -15.75 10.87 7.12
CA LEU A 311 -15.48 12.24 6.74
C LEU A 311 -15.66 12.38 5.23
N GLU A 312 -16.68 13.11 4.83
CA GLU A 312 -16.92 13.48 3.45
C GLU A 312 -16.27 14.82 3.14
N LEU A 313 -15.55 14.90 2.02
CA LEU A 313 -14.95 16.11 1.49
C LEU A 313 -15.51 16.38 0.10
N ALA A 314 -16.14 17.52 -0.10
CA ALA A 314 -16.72 17.93 -1.38
C ALA A 314 -16.16 19.29 -1.82
N LEU A 315 -15.56 19.33 -3.00
CA LEU A 315 -15.04 20.54 -3.62
C LEU A 315 -16.09 21.15 -4.55
N PHE A 316 -16.44 22.40 -4.34
CA PHE A 316 -17.41 23.13 -5.14
C PHE A 316 -16.77 24.30 -5.90
N SER A 317 -17.20 24.53 -7.12
CA SER A 317 -16.90 25.75 -7.87
C SER A 317 -17.57 26.99 -7.25
N GLU A 318 -17.15 28.20 -7.68
CA GLU A 318 -17.80 29.46 -7.32
C GLU A 318 -19.31 29.47 -7.62
N MET A 319 -19.73 28.72 -8.65
CA MET A 319 -21.15 28.61 -9.04
C MET A 319 -21.91 27.53 -8.26
N GLY A 320 -21.29 26.91 -7.24
CA GLY A 320 -21.89 25.83 -6.43
C GLY A 320 -21.94 24.46 -7.14
N GLN A 321 -21.20 24.27 -8.22
CA GLN A 321 -21.08 22.98 -8.87
C GLN A 321 -20.05 22.12 -8.15
N GLU A 322 -20.39 20.86 -7.84
CA GLU A 322 -19.45 19.89 -7.28
C GLU A 322 -18.41 19.48 -8.33
N LEU A 323 -17.14 19.71 -8.02
CA LEU A 323 -15.99 19.39 -8.88
C LEU A 323 -15.35 18.06 -8.51
N ASP A 324 -15.25 17.76 -7.21
CA ASP A 324 -14.67 16.52 -6.71
C ASP A 324 -15.30 16.14 -5.36
N TYR A 325 -15.28 14.85 -5.05
CA TYR A 325 -15.80 14.30 -3.80
C TYR A 325 -14.93 13.11 -3.36
N GLU A 326 -14.53 13.14 -2.10
CA GLU A 326 -13.77 12.06 -1.46
C GLU A 326 -14.35 11.73 -0.08
N GLN A 327 -14.18 10.49 0.32
CA GLN A 327 -14.58 10.01 1.65
C GLN A 327 -13.39 9.37 2.34
N LEU A 328 -13.18 9.73 3.61
CA LEU A 328 -12.17 9.17 4.50
C LEU A 328 -12.83 8.58 5.72
N ARG A 329 -12.20 7.57 6.30
CA ARG A 329 -12.56 7.09 7.65
C ARG A 329 -11.50 7.56 8.64
N ILE A 330 -11.92 8.11 9.77
CA ILE A 330 -11.03 8.60 10.83
C ILE A 330 -11.45 8.09 12.19
N GLY A 331 -10.49 8.01 13.12
CA GLY A 331 -10.75 7.62 14.52
C GLY A 331 -10.18 8.65 15.50
N PHE A 332 -10.95 9.02 16.49
CA PHE A 332 -10.51 9.92 17.55
C PHE A 332 -9.74 9.14 18.60
N ARG A 333 -8.44 9.35 18.69
CA ARG A 333 -7.57 8.69 19.66
C ARG A 333 -6.31 9.49 19.96
N THR A 334 -5.69 9.18 21.11
CA THR A 334 -4.29 9.51 21.40
C THR A 334 -3.49 8.22 21.49
N ALA A 335 -2.28 8.21 20.92
CA ALA A 335 -1.36 7.07 21.00
C ALA A 335 0.05 7.59 21.23
N GLU A 336 0.73 7.07 22.27
CA GLU A 336 2.05 7.55 22.66
C GLU A 336 2.91 6.43 23.25
N PHE A 337 4.15 6.34 22.76
CA PHE A 337 5.19 5.54 23.36
C PHE A 337 5.98 6.40 24.35
N GLY A 338 5.97 6.02 25.61
CA GLY A 338 6.74 6.64 26.66
C GLY A 338 7.81 5.70 27.24
N SER A 339 8.62 6.22 28.16
CA SER A 339 9.70 5.44 28.82
C SER A 339 9.19 4.30 29.71
N SER A 340 7.89 4.26 30.00
CA SER A 340 7.21 3.26 30.83
C SER A 340 6.15 2.45 30.06
N GLY A 341 6.18 2.45 28.74
CA GLY A 341 5.32 1.64 27.90
C GLY A 341 4.57 2.44 26.84
N PHE A 342 3.57 1.80 26.23
CA PHE A 342 2.67 2.41 25.26
C PHE A 342 1.34 2.80 25.91
N TYR A 343 0.79 3.93 25.50
CA TYR A 343 -0.47 4.48 25.99
C TYR A 343 -1.42 4.74 24.82
N LEU A 344 -2.61 4.14 24.90
CA LEU A 344 -3.73 4.45 24.02
C LEU A 344 -4.82 5.14 24.84
N ASN A 345 -5.24 6.31 24.43
CA ASN A 345 -6.22 7.11 25.16
C ASN A 345 -5.86 7.27 26.66
N GLN A 346 -4.58 7.58 26.91
CA GLN A 346 -3.99 7.73 28.25
C GLN A 346 -3.98 6.44 29.10
N ARG A 347 -4.49 5.32 28.59
CA ARG A 347 -4.47 4.00 29.25
C ARG A 347 -3.22 3.24 28.80
N ARG A 348 -2.41 2.78 29.75
CA ARG A 348 -1.23 1.94 29.44
C ARG A 348 -1.70 0.59 28.88
N ILE A 349 -1.16 0.20 27.74
CA ILE A 349 -1.42 -1.08 27.08
C ILE A 349 -0.08 -1.77 26.82
N PHE A 350 0.01 -3.06 27.13
CA PHE A 350 1.14 -3.88 26.70
C PHE A 350 0.85 -4.40 25.28
N LEU A 351 1.72 -4.06 24.35
CA LEU A 351 1.58 -4.43 22.93
C LEU A 351 2.05 -5.87 22.71
N ARG A 352 1.12 -6.83 22.66
CA ARG A 352 1.42 -8.20 22.25
C ARG A 352 0.94 -8.41 20.82
N GLY A 353 1.78 -9.03 19.99
CA GLY A 353 1.43 -9.21 18.58
C GLY A 353 2.37 -10.13 17.82
N LEU A 354 2.17 -10.15 16.52
CA LEU A 354 2.96 -10.95 15.58
C LEU A 354 3.33 -10.11 14.35
N ASP A 355 4.41 -10.49 13.69
CA ASP A 355 4.80 -9.97 12.39
C ASP A 355 4.00 -10.66 11.28
N ARG A 356 3.73 -9.97 10.18
CA ARG A 356 2.97 -10.52 9.07
C ARG A 356 3.63 -10.27 7.72
N HIS A 357 3.88 -11.33 6.94
CA HIS A 357 4.03 -11.28 5.50
C HIS A 357 2.67 -11.37 4.78
N GLN A 358 2.51 -10.66 3.64
CA GLN A 358 1.24 -10.59 2.89
C GLN A 358 1.17 -11.64 1.77
N GLU A 359 1.46 -12.87 2.04
CA GLU A 359 1.46 -13.90 1.01
C GLU A 359 0.60 -15.11 1.36
N TYR A 360 0.23 -15.86 0.32
CA TYR A 360 -0.47 -17.12 0.47
C TYR A 360 -0.02 -18.11 -0.61
N PRO A 361 0.15 -19.40 -0.30
CA PRO A 361 0.50 -20.40 -1.30
C PRO A 361 -0.42 -20.35 -2.52
N TYR A 362 0.14 -20.57 -3.70
CA TYR A 362 -0.49 -20.53 -5.03
C TYR A 362 -0.84 -19.16 -5.57
N ILE A 363 -1.19 -18.21 -4.74
CA ILE A 363 -1.59 -16.86 -5.17
C ILE A 363 -0.55 -15.76 -4.86
N GLY A 364 0.50 -16.09 -4.10
CA GLY A 364 1.55 -15.15 -3.72
C GLY A 364 0.98 -13.88 -3.08
N TYR A 365 1.35 -12.73 -3.58
CA TYR A 365 0.85 -11.42 -3.13
C TYR A 365 -0.55 -11.06 -3.69
N ALA A 366 -1.07 -11.83 -4.66
CA ALA A 366 -2.36 -11.55 -5.29
C ALA A 366 -3.57 -11.91 -4.40
N MET A 367 -3.45 -11.64 -3.10
CA MET A 367 -4.50 -11.84 -2.12
C MET A 367 -5.56 -10.74 -2.24
N GLY A 368 -6.80 -11.14 -2.51
CA GLY A 368 -7.95 -10.22 -2.60
C GLY A 368 -8.37 -9.61 -1.26
N PRO A 369 -9.29 -8.65 -1.27
CA PRO A 369 -9.76 -7.94 -0.07
C PRO A 369 -10.19 -8.84 1.07
N ASP A 370 -10.95 -9.90 0.78
CA ASP A 370 -11.47 -10.84 1.78
C ASP A 370 -10.35 -11.63 2.46
N GLY A 371 -9.31 -12.03 1.71
CA GLY A 371 -8.12 -12.68 2.27
C GLY A 371 -7.33 -11.76 3.18
N GLN A 372 -7.15 -10.50 2.78
CA GLN A 372 -6.50 -9.47 3.59
C GLN A 372 -7.25 -9.23 4.91
N ARG A 373 -8.58 -9.14 4.83
CA ARG A 373 -9.44 -9.01 6.01
C ARG A 373 -9.34 -10.24 6.92
N ARG A 374 -9.36 -11.44 6.34
CA ARG A 374 -9.28 -12.70 7.09
C ARG A 374 -8.01 -12.80 7.94
N ASP A 375 -6.88 -12.36 7.43
CA ASP A 375 -5.64 -12.33 8.20
C ASP A 375 -5.74 -11.39 9.42
N ALA A 376 -6.36 -10.22 9.27
CA ALA A 376 -6.58 -9.30 10.39
C ALA A 376 -7.53 -9.91 11.44
N GLU A 377 -8.58 -10.63 11.02
CA GLU A 377 -9.49 -11.35 11.90
C GLU A 377 -8.77 -12.47 12.68
N ILE A 378 -7.95 -13.28 12.00
CA ILE A 378 -7.13 -14.32 12.65
C ILE A 378 -6.23 -13.70 13.71
N LEU A 379 -5.49 -12.65 13.36
CA LEU A 379 -4.59 -11.97 14.29
C LEU A 379 -5.34 -11.41 15.50
N LYS A 380 -6.46 -10.73 15.28
CA LYS A 380 -7.21 -10.06 16.34
C LYS A 380 -8.04 -11.01 17.18
N GLU A 381 -8.86 -11.86 16.54
CA GLU A 381 -9.93 -12.61 17.18
C GLU A 381 -9.46 -14.00 17.62
N GLU A 382 -8.62 -14.67 16.83
CA GLU A 382 -8.19 -16.04 17.13
C GLU A 382 -6.88 -16.05 17.95
N LEU A 383 -5.91 -15.18 17.58
CA LEU A 383 -4.61 -15.12 18.25
C LEU A 383 -4.55 -14.05 19.35
N GLY A 384 -5.58 -13.19 19.47
CA GLY A 384 -5.66 -12.17 20.50
C GLY A 384 -4.57 -11.10 20.42
N CYS A 385 -4.04 -10.84 19.22
CA CYS A 385 -3.07 -9.78 19.00
C CYS A 385 -3.67 -8.41 19.25
N ILE A 386 -2.88 -7.52 19.84
CA ILE A 386 -3.21 -6.10 20.02
C ILE A 386 -2.53 -5.27 18.93
N ILE A 387 -1.37 -5.70 18.46
CA ILE A 387 -0.60 -5.06 17.41
C ILE A 387 -0.13 -6.09 16.39
N VAL A 388 -0.03 -5.65 15.14
CA VAL A 388 0.68 -6.35 14.07
C VAL A 388 1.78 -5.45 13.52
N ARG A 389 2.94 -6.02 13.21
CA ARG A 389 3.96 -5.33 12.42
C ARG A 389 3.90 -5.85 10.99
N THR A 390 3.81 -4.92 10.04
CA THR A 390 3.73 -5.22 8.60
C THR A 390 5.13 -5.42 8.02
N SER A 391 5.74 -6.53 8.38
CA SER A 391 7.11 -6.88 7.96
C SER A 391 7.18 -7.30 6.49
N HIS A 392 8.07 -6.78 5.67
CA HIS A 392 8.95 -5.62 5.89
C HIS A 392 8.65 -4.60 4.79
N TYR A 393 7.39 -4.19 4.65
CA TYR A 393 6.89 -3.34 3.56
C TYR A 393 5.45 -2.88 3.80
N PRO A 394 5.00 -1.80 3.12
CA PRO A 394 3.61 -1.33 3.18
C PRO A 394 2.63 -2.38 2.67
N GLN A 395 1.62 -2.68 3.46
CA GLN A 395 0.66 -3.73 3.12
C GLN A 395 -0.57 -3.20 2.38
N SER A 396 -1.50 -4.10 2.07
CA SER A 396 -2.74 -3.76 1.36
C SER A 396 -3.58 -2.76 2.15
N PRO A 397 -4.15 -1.71 1.54
CA PRO A 397 -5.14 -0.86 2.20
C PRO A 397 -6.31 -1.63 2.81
N HIS A 398 -6.77 -2.72 2.18
CA HIS A 398 -7.83 -3.57 2.70
C HIS A 398 -7.48 -4.26 4.03
N PHE A 399 -6.19 -4.58 4.24
CA PHE A 399 -5.71 -5.07 5.52
C PHE A 399 -5.75 -3.99 6.60
N LEU A 400 -5.31 -2.77 6.26
CA LEU A 400 -5.35 -1.62 7.18
C LEU A 400 -6.78 -1.21 7.52
N ASP A 401 -7.69 -1.21 6.54
CA ASP A 401 -9.13 -1.01 6.76
C ASP A 401 -9.69 -2.00 7.77
N ALA A 402 -9.34 -3.28 7.63
CA ALA A 402 -9.77 -4.31 8.58
C ALA A 402 -9.16 -4.10 9.97
N CYS A 403 -7.88 -3.67 10.06
CA CYS A 403 -7.25 -3.32 11.33
C CYS A 403 -7.97 -2.15 12.02
N ASP A 404 -8.39 -1.13 11.27
CA ASP A 404 -9.17 -0.01 11.80
C ASP A 404 -10.52 -0.47 12.37
N GLU A 405 -11.22 -1.34 11.66
CA GLU A 405 -12.54 -1.86 12.03
C GLU A 405 -12.50 -2.83 13.22
N LEU A 406 -11.43 -3.62 13.32
CA LEU A 406 -11.26 -4.62 14.37
C LEU A 406 -10.55 -4.08 15.63
N GLY A 407 -9.97 -2.89 15.57
CA GLY A 407 -9.18 -2.35 16.66
C GLY A 407 -7.81 -3.07 16.81
N LEU A 408 -7.19 -3.47 15.70
CA LEU A 408 -5.85 -4.05 15.67
C LEU A 408 -4.85 -2.94 15.36
N LEU A 409 -3.96 -2.65 16.30
CA LEU A 409 -2.91 -1.65 16.11
C LEU A 409 -1.89 -2.10 15.06
N VAL A 410 -1.27 -1.14 14.37
CA VAL A 410 -0.32 -1.42 13.29
C VAL A 410 0.99 -0.66 13.53
N PHE A 411 2.10 -1.36 13.37
CA PHE A 411 3.42 -0.82 13.14
C PHE A 411 3.75 -1.04 11.65
N GLU A 412 3.67 0.00 10.86
CA GLU A 412 3.92 -0.07 9.42
C GLU A 412 5.30 0.47 9.07
N GLU A 413 6.02 -0.19 8.15
CA GLU A 413 7.40 0.13 7.83
C GLU A 413 7.71 0.22 6.35
N LEU A 414 8.74 1.05 6.01
CA LEU A 414 9.24 1.18 4.65
C LEU A 414 9.89 -0.12 4.16
N PRO A 415 9.89 -0.39 2.84
CA PRO A 415 10.45 -1.62 2.28
C PRO A 415 11.94 -1.77 2.53
N GLY A 416 12.39 -2.90 3.08
CA GLY A 416 13.81 -3.18 3.22
C GLY A 416 14.18 -4.24 4.24
N TRP A 417 15.27 -4.97 3.94
CA TRP A 417 15.86 -5.98 4.81
C TRP A 417 17.38 -5.92 4.73
N GLN A 418 18.05 -5.55 5.83
CA GLN A 418 19.49 -5.45 6.08
C GLN A 418 20.29 -4.53 5.13
N HIS A 419 19.97 -4.50 3.84
CA HIS A 419 20.72 -3.75 2.83
C HIS A 419 20.32 -2.25 2.81
N ILE A 420 21.33 -1.39 2.67
CA ILE A 420 21.15 0.03 2.32
C ILE A 420 21.97 0.27 1.07
N GLY A 421 21.31 0.59 -0.03
CA GLY A 421 21.95 0.85 -1.31
C GLY A 421 22.58 2.24 -1.43
N GLY A 422 23.07 2.52 -2.63
CA GLY A 422 23.62 3.82 -3.00
C GLY A 422 22.55 4.93 -3.08
N ARG A 423 22.94 6.08 -3.64
CA ARG A 423 22.08 7.28 -3.65
C ARG A 423 20.74 7.02 -4.37
N GLU A 424 20.73 6.37 -5.52
CA GLU A 424 19.49 6.08 -6.27
C GLU A 424 18.52 5.23 -5.45
N TRP A 425 19.03 4.19 -4.82
CA TRP A 425 18.26 3.33 -3.92
C TRP A 425 17.68 4.11 -2.73
N GLN A 426 18.49 5.00 -2.12
CA GLN A 426 18.04 5.81 -0.98
C GLN A 426 16.99 6.84 -1.38
N GLU A 427 17.09 7.45 -2.57
CA GLU A 427 16.04 8.34 -3.08
C GLU A 427 14.74 7.56 -3.34
N GLN A 428 14.82 6.34 -3.90
CA GLN A 428 13.65 5.47 -4.07
C GLN A 428 13.03 5.11 -2.72
N ALA A 429 13.85 4.76 -1.72
CA ALA A 429 13.36 4.45 -0.37
C ALA A 429 12.64 5.65 0.28
N LEU A 430 13.11 6.88 0.05
CA LEU A 430 12.43 8.09 0.52
C LEU A 430 11.11 8.32 -0.22
N HIS A 431 11.05 8.04 -1.51
CA HIS A 431 9.84 8.10 -2.29
C HIS A 431 8.81 7.07 -1.78
N ASP A 432 9.23 5.82 -1.57
CA ASP A 432 8.38 4.77 -1.03
C ASP A 432 7.86 5.12 0.39
N LEU A 433 8.69 5.76 1.21
CA LEU A 433 8.29 6.26 2.53
C LEU A 433 7.25 7.39 2.45
N GLU A 434 7.42 8.33 1.51
CA GLU A 434 6.44 9.40 1.27
C GLU A 434 5.11 8.81 0.83
N ASP A 435 5.12 7.91 -0.15
CA ASP A 435 3.91 7.26 -0.68
C ASP A 435 3.19 6.46 0.40
N MET A 436 3.93 5.68 1.20
CA MET A 436 3.38 4.93 2.33
C MET A 436 2.66 5.85 3.31
N ILE A 437 3.34 6.87 3.82
CA ILE A 437 2.76 7.77 4.84
C ILE A 437 1.58 8.56 4.27
N VAL A 438 1.69 9.10 3.06
CA VAL A 438 0.62 9.88 2.43
C VAL A 438 -0.61 9.02 2.17
N ARG A 439 -0.43 7.76 1.73
CA ARG A 439 -1.52 6.81 1.52
C ARG A 439 -2.24 6.48 2.84
N ASP A 440 -1.48 6.19 3.92
CA ASP A 440 -1.99 5.46 5.07
C ASP A 440 -2.18 6.30 6.34
N ARG A 441 -1.74 7.56 6.36
CA ARG A 441 -1.78 8.43 7.56
C ARG A 441 -3.18 8.71 8.13
N ASN A 442 -4.26 8.38 7.41
CA ASN A 442 -5.62 8.50 7.91
C ASN A 442 -6.10 7.29 8.73
N HIS A 443 -5.39 6.15 8.68
CA HIS A 443 -5.73 4.96 9.46
C HIS A 443 -5.46 5.17 10.96
N PRO A 444 -6.49 5.12 11.84
CA PRO A 444 -6.30 5.24 13.28
C PRO A 444 -5.56 4.04 13.88
N SER A 445 -5.58 2.87 13.26
CA SER A 445 -4.86 1.68 13.70
C SER A 445 -3.35 1.84 13.68
N ILE A 446 -2.78 2.63 12.74
CA ILE A 446 -1.34 2.86 12.65
C ILE A 446 -0.87 3.74 13.81
N VAL A 447 0.03 3.23 14.64
CA VAL A 447 0.55 3.93 15.83
C VAL A 447 2.05 4.21 15.78
N LEU A 448 2.76 3.62 14.83
CA LEU A 448 4.20 3.76 14.68
C LEU A 448 4.59 3.67 13.19
N TRP A 449 5.42 4.62 12.73
CA TRP A 449 6.04 4.57 11.40
C TRP A 449 7.42 3.96 11.46
N GLY A 450 7.66 2.87 10.72
CA GLY A 450 8.96 2.24 10.53
C GLY A 450 9.76 2.98 9.46
N VAL A 451 10.73 3.78 9.90
CA VAL A 451 11.52 4.65 9.01
C VAL A 451 12.98 4.21 8.85
N ARG A 452 13.30 3.03 9.37
CA ARG A 452 14.61 2.39 9.27
C ARG A 452 14.45 1.00 8.65
N ILE A 453 15.36 0.65 7.76
CA ILE A 453 15.44 -0.67 7.14
C ILE A 453 15.65 -1.74 8.22
N ASN A 454 14.81 -2.79 8.18
CA ASN A 454 14.91 -3.90 9.12
C ASN A 454 16.34 -4.44 9.23
N GLU A 455 16.85 -4.57 10.45
CA GLU A 455 18.16 -5.15 10.81
C GLU A 455 19.39 -4.55 10.10
N SER A 456 19.25 -3.39 9.49
CA SER A 456 20.36 -2.73 8.83
C SER A 456 21.38 -2.14 9.80
N LYS A 457 22.58 -1.89 9.30
CA LYS A 457 23.61 -1.13 10.01
C LYS A 457 23.19 0.33 10.20
N ASP A 458 23.82 1.03 11.12
CA ASP A 458 23.64 2.46 11.28
C ASP A 458 24.09 3.22 10.02
N ASN A 459 23.27 4.16 9.58
CA ASN A 459 23.56 5.12 8.51
C ASN A 459 22.93 6.46 8.88
N HIS A 460 23.71 7.30 9.59
CA HIS A 460 23.23 8.54 10.16
C HIS A 460 22.55 9.45 9.11
N GLU A 461 23.22 9.67 7.98
CA GLU A 461 22.74 10.58 6.94
C GLU A 461 21.41 10.13 6.35
N PHE A 462 21.29 8.87 5.99
CA PHE A 462 20.08 8.32 5.43
C PHE A 462 18.92 8.33 6.44
N TYR A 463 19.17 7.87 7.68
CA TYR A 463 18.11 7.83 8.70
C TYR A 463 17.72 9.19 9.26
N ALA A 464 18.60 10.19 9.24
CA ALA A 464 18.21 11.57 9.51
C ALA A 464 17.17 12.05 8.48
N ARG A 465 17.39 11.75 7.18
CA ARG A 465 16.47 12.12 6.09
C ARG A 465 15.12 11.39 6.18
N THR A 466 15.11 10.09 6.47
CA THR A 466 13.84 9.34 6.60
C THR A 466 13.01 9.82 7.79
N ASN A 467 13.66 10.10 8.93
CA ASN A 467 12.99 10.64 10.11
C ASN A 467 12.46 12.06 9.89
N GLU A 468 13.24 12.94 9.23
CA GLU A 468 12.79 14.29 8.87
C GLU A 468 11.58 14.25 7.94
N LEU A 469 11.62 13.39 6.91
CA LEU A 469 10.52 13.21 5.98
C LEU A 469 9.25 12.74 6.69
N ALA A 470 9.36 11.69 7.52
CA ALA A 470 8.21 11.15 8.24
C ALA A 470 7.57 12.19 9.17
N ARG A 471 8.38 12.92 9.96
CA ARG A 471 7.89 13.98 10.85
C ARG A 471 7.28 15.16 10.12
N ARG A 472 7.74 15.46 8.91
CA ARG A 472 7.11 16.49 8.05
C ARG A 472 5.75 16.05 7.53
N LEU A 473 5.60 14.78 7.15
CA LEU A 473 4.37 14.23 6.57
C LEU A 473 3.31 13.88 7.64
N ASP A 474 3.77 13.46 8.81
CA ASP A 474 2.94 13.16 9.98
C ASP A 474 3.68 13.50 11.28
N PRO A 475 3.58 14.74 11.77
CA PRO A 475 4.27 15.18 12.99
C PRO A 475 3.66 14.62 14.28
N TYR A 476 2.59 13.85 14.20
CA TYR A 476 1.82 13.37 15.35
C TYR A 476 2.05 11.90 15.69
N ARG A 477 2.44 11.06 14.71
CA ARG A 477 2.85 9.69 14.99
C ARG A 477 4.35 9.63 15.20
N GLN A 478 4.73 8.81 16.18
CA GLN A 478 6.12 8.55 16.48
C GLN A 478 6.77 7.64 15.42
N THR A 479 8.09 7.76 15.30
CA THR A 479 8.90 6.94 14.40
C THR A 479 9.63 5.85 15.17
N GLY A 480 9.80 4.69 14.52
CA GLY A 480 10.58 3.55 14.98
C GLY A 480 11.47 3.03 13.86
N GLY A 481 12.27 2.03 14.16
CA GLY A 481 13.11 1.40 13.14
C GLY A 481 13.87 0.21 13.71
N VAL A 482 13.69 -0.93 13.09
CA VAL A 482 14.03 -2.24 13.63
C VAL A 482 15.53 -2.54 13.57
N ARG A 483 16.10 -2.94 14.70
CA ARG A 483 17.52 -3.22 14.90
C ARG A 483 17.73 -4.64 15.41
N CYS A 484 18.84 -5.27 15.00
CA CYS A 484 19.35 -6.51 15.61
C CYS A 484 20.65 -6.29 16.40
N GLN A 485 21.26 -5.10 16.30
CA GLN A 485 22.48 -4.76 17.03
C GLN A 485 22.17 -3.85 18.22
N ALA A 486 22.51 -4.31 19.42
CA ALA A 486 22.36 -3.51 20.62
C ALA A 486 23.22 -2.23 20.56
N ARG A 487 22.69 -1.14 21.12
CA ARG A 487 23.32 0.19 21.18
C ARG A 487 23.51 0.90 19.85
N SER A 488 22.83 0.44 18.79
CA SER A 488 22.71 1.19 17.53
C SER A 488 22.19 2.60 17.78
N GLU A 489 22.51 3.50 16.86
CA GLU A 489 22.08 4.90 16.92
C GLU A 489 20.55 5.01 16.95
N LEU A 490 20.04 5.96 17.75
CA LEU A 490 18.61 6.27 17.85
C LEU A 490 18.34 7.69 17.35
N LEU A 491 17.80 7.80 16.15
CA LEU A 491 17.28 9.03 15.56
C LEU A 491 15.75 9.08 15.63
N GLU A 492 15.14 7.92 15.73
CA GLU A 492 13.70 7.71 15.87
C GLU A 492 13.23 8.04 17.29
N ASP A 493 11.92 8.07 17.48
CA ASP A 493 11.29 8.32 18.79
C ASP A 493 11.28 7.08 19.68
N VAL A 494 11.10 5.89 19.07
CA VAL A 494 10.99 4.59 19.73
C VAL A 494 12.16 3.69 19.31
N TYR A 495 12.85 3.12 20.27
CA TYR A 495 13.88 2.11 20.01
C TYR A 495 13.21 0.75 19.83
N THR A 496 13.22 0.22 18.64
CA THR A 496 12.66 -1.08 18.29
C THR A 496 13.79 -2.07 18.03
N PHE A 497 13.65 -3.30 18.54
CA PHE A 497 14.76 -4.25 18.60
C PHE A 497 14.29 -5.70 18.42
N ASN A 498 14.94 -6.43 17.51
CA ASN A 498 14.78 -7.88 17.34
C ASN A 498 15.60 -8.59 18.41
N ASP A 499 14.91 -9.27 19.32
CA ASP A 499 15.50 -9.86 20.50
C ASP A 499 15.47 -11.40 20.44
N PHE A 500 16.50 -11.96 19.86
CA PHE A 500 16.69 -13.41 19.74
C PHE A 500 17.66 -13.98 20.80
N ILE A 501 17.72 -13.36 21.98
CA ILE A 501 18.64 -13.81 23.04
C ILE A 501 18.28 -15.18 23.60
N TYR A 502 16.98 -15.56 23.57
CA TYR A 502 16.53 -16.83 24.09
C TYR A 502 16.68 -17.96 23.08
N ASP A 503 17.69 -18.81 23.27
CA ASP A 503 17.99 -19.97 22.42
C ASP A 503 17.33 -21.29 22.91
N GLY A 504 16.45 -21.22 23.90
CA GLY A 504 15.81 -22.39 24.54
C GLY A 504 16.57 -22.92 25.75
N LYS A 505 17.63 -22.24 26.20
CA LYS A 505 18.43 -22.63 27.36
C LYS A 505 18.47 -21.52 28.41
N GLY A 506 18.44 -21.92 29.67
CA GLY A 506 18.49 -20.96 30.78
C GLY A 506 17.19 -20.17 30.97
N THR A 507 17.29 -19.02 31.65
CA THR A 507 16.15 -18.18 32.05
C THR A 507 16.24 -16.74 31.57
N MET A 508 17.12 -16.44 30.62
CA MET A 508 17.22 -15.12 29.99
C MET A 508 16.30 -15.08 28.76
N TYR A 509 15.04 -14.75 28.99
CA TYR A 509 14.02 -14.77 27.94
C TYR A 509 14.02 -13.52 27.06
N ILE A 510 14.43 -12.36 27.60
CA ILE A 510 14.59 -11.10 26.88
C ILE A 510 15.88 -10.41 27.30
N SER A 511 16.39 -9.55 26.44
CA SER A 511 17.50 -8.65 26.77
C SER A 511 17.03 -7.53 27.71
N GLU A 512 17.86 -7.19 28.69
CA GLU A 512 17.60 -6.03 29.54
C GLU A 512 17.65 -4.73 28.71
N PRO A 513 16.60 -3.87 28.72
CA PRO A 513 16.60 -2.61 27.96
C PRO A 513 17.83 -1.72 28.23
N ALA A 514 18.38 -1.75 29.45
CA ALA A 514 19.59 -0.99 29.82
C ALA A 514 20.86 -1.47 29.09
N LYS A 515 20.89 -2.72 28.61
CA LYS A 515 21.99 -3.28 27.83
C LYS A 515 21.83 -3.04 26.33
N VAL A 516 20.59 -2.92 25.87
CA VAL A 516 20.23 -2.74 24.45
C VAL A 516 20.21 -1.28 24.04
N LEU A 517 19.62 -0.41 24.85
CA LEU A 517 19.49 1.01 24.55
C LEU A 517 20.85 1.73 24.50
N PRO A 518 21.02 2.72 23.60
CA PRO A 518 22.23 3.52 23.56
C PRO A 518 22.44 4.32 24.85
N LYS A 519 23.71 4.47 25.27
CA LYS A 519 24.07 5.06 26.57
C LYS A 519 23.56 6.50 26.75
N TYR A 520 23.38 7.24 25.66
CA TYR A 520 22.88 8.62 25.67
C TYR A 520 21.35 8.73 25.70
N ARG A 521 20.61 7.62 25.50
CA ARG A 521 19.14 7.56 25.50
C ARG A 521 18.60 6.41 26.37
N LYS A 522 19.12 6.27 27.55
CA LYS A 522 18.81 5.17 28.50
C LYS A 522 17.33 5.02 28.86
N ARG A 523 16.52 6.03 28.65
CA ARG A 523 15.08 6.05 28.95
C ARG A 523 14.21 6.19 27.69
N ALA A 524 14.76 5.91 26.52
CA ALA A 524 13.94 5.87 25.30
C ALA A 524 12.80 4.85 25.45
N PRO A 525 11.64 5.09 24.83
CA PRO A 525 10.62 4.05 24.64
C PRO A 525 11.24 2.82 23.99
N TYR A 526 10.85 1.62 24.40
CA TYR A 526 11.45 0.38 23.95
C TYR A 526 10.39 -0.66 23.60
N LEU A 527 10.48 -1.21 22.38
CA LEU A 527 9.58 -2.25 21.86
C LEU A 527 10.42 -3.40 21.31
N ILE A 528 10.12 -4.64 21.70
CA ILE A 528 10.66 -5.84 21.07
C ILE A 528 9.83 -6.13 19.83
N THR A 529 10.50 -6.24 18.68
CA THR A 529 9.87 -6.31 17.37
C THR A 529 9.98 -7.66 16.67
N GLU A 530 10.86 -8.52 17.15
CA GLU A 530 10.90 -9.94 16.76
C GLU A 530 11.47 -10.77 17.91
N HIS A 531 10.97 -12.00 18.04
CA HIS A 531 11.51 -13.05 18.92
C HIS A 531 11.09 -14.42 18.41
N THR A 532 11.69 -15.49 18.91
CA THR A 532 11.41 -16.90 18.60
C THR A 532 11.77 -17.26 17.15
N GLY A 533 10.88 -17.22 16.21
CA GLY A 533 11.06 -17.39 14.75
C GLY A 533 12.09 -18.46 14.36
N HIS A 534 13.10 -18.03 13.65
CA HIS A 534 14.20 -18.88 13.15
C HIS A 534 14.99 -19.62 14.26
N MET A 535 14.90 -19.18 15.52
CA MET A 535 15.52 -19.87 16.63
C MET A 535 14.86 -21.22 16.96
N PHE A 536 13.61 -21.40 16.57
CA PHE A 536 12.89 -22.66 16.81
C PHE A 536 11.83 -22.91 15.74
N PRO A 537 12.22 -23.16 14.47
CA PRO A 537 11.25 -23.47 13.40
C PRO A 537 10.39 -24.67 13.76
N THR A 538 9.08 -24.57 13.55
CA THR A 538 8.13 -25.61 13.96
C THR A 538 7.14 -25.87 12.82
N LYS A 539 7.06 -27.14 12.40
CA LYS A 539 6.14 -27.56 11.34
C LYS A 539 4.83 -28.09 11.95
N ARG A 540 3.74 -27.80 11.32
CA ARG A 540 2.39 -28.25 11.74
C ARG A 540 2.29 -29.74 12.10
N PHE A 541 3.13 -30.58 11.49
CA PHE A 541 3.17 -32.03 11.69
C PHE A 541 4.34 -32.52 12.55
N ASP A 542 5.03 -31.61 13.23
CA ASP A 542 6.04 -31.99 14.22
C ASP A 542 5.38 -32.70 15.42
N GLN A 543 6.20 -33.38 16.19
CA GLN A 543 5.73 -34.07 17.43
C GLN A 543 5.17 -33.04 18.41
N GLU A 544 4.18 -33.45 19.19
CA GLU A 544 3.47 -32.59 20.14
C GLU A 544 4.42 -31.88 21.12
N GLU A 545 5.46 -32.56 21.59
CA GLU A 545 6.46 -32.02 22.49
C GLU A 545 7.17 -30.79 21.87
N ARG A 546 7.42 -30.82 20.54
CA ARG A 546 8.01 -29.69 19.83
C ARG A 546 7.03 -28.54 19.69
N LEU A 547 5.75 -28.82 19.41
CA LEU A 547 4.70 -27.80 19.34
C LEU A 547 4.48 -27.14 20.71
N VAL A 548 4.47 -27.93 21.78
CA VAL A 548 4.38 -27.42 23.16
C VAL A 548 5.60 -26.57 23.52
N GLU A 549 6.82 -26.99 23.18
CA GLU A 549 8.04 -26.22 23.42
C GLU A 549 7.98 -24.87 22.68
N HIS A 550 7.47 -24.84 21.44
CA HIS A 550 7.29 -23.58 20.68
C HIS A 550 6.35 -22.63 21.43
N ALA A 551 5.19 -23.12 21.86
CA ALA A 551 4.23 -22.33 22.62
C ALA A 551 4.83 -21.82 23.95
N LEU A 552 5.59 -22.66 24.66
CA LEU A 552 6.25 -22.27 25.90
C LEU A 552 7.32 -21.19 25.71
N ARG A 553 8.06 -21.20 24.59
CA ARG A 553 9.02 -20.14 24.26
C ARG A 553 8.33 -18.79 24.13
N HIS A 554 7.24 -18.71 23.38
CA HIS A 554 6.42 -17.51 23.27
C HIS A 554 5.87 -17.08 24.64
N ALA A 555 5.34 -18.01 25.43
CA ALA A 555 4.78 -17.71 26.75
C ALA A 555 5.82 -17.13 27.71
N HIS A 556 7.01 -17.73 27.80
CA HIS A 556 8.08 -17.25 28.68
C HIS A 556 8.60 -15.86 28.29
N ILE A 557 8.78 -15.61 27.00
CA ILE A 557 9.23 -14.31 26.48
C ILE A 557 8.16 -13.25 26.79
N LEU A 558 6.90 -13.51 26.45
CA LEU A 558 5.80 -12.58 26.68
C LEU A 558 5.59 -12.29 28.18
N ASP A 559 5.60 -13.31 29.04
CA ASP A 559 5.43 -13.13 30.48
C ASP A 559 6.56 -12.26 31.07
N THR A 560 7.81 -12.54 30.67
CA THR A 560 8.97 -11.75 31.11
C THR A 560 8.89 -10.30 30.60
N ALA A 561 8.50 -10.10 29.36
CA ALA A 561 8.36 -8.76 28.78
C ALA A 561 7.22 -7.97 29.46
N MET A 562 6.07 -8.61 29.73
CA MET A 562 4.95 -8.01 30.46
C MET A 562 5.33 -7.60 31.88
N GLY A 563 6.16 -8.40 32.57
CA GLY A 563 6.69 -8.10 33.89
C GLY A 563 7.66 -6.92 33.91
N ASN A 564 8.17 -6.46 32.79
CA ASN A 564 9.12 -5.36 32.69
C ASN A 564 8.46 -4.05 32.29
N SER A 565 8.33 -3.11 33.23
CA SER A 565 7.66 -1.80 32.96
C SER A 565 8.36 -0.93 31.91
N ARG A 566 9.61 -1.25 31.53
CA ARG A 566 10.37 -0.54 30.50
C ARG A 566 10.08 -1.04 29.08
N VAL A 567 9.41 -2.17 28.94
CA VAL A 567 9.06 -2.78 27.65
C VAL A 567 7.64 -2.38 27.30
N ALA A 568 7.47 -1.70 26.17
CA ALA A 568 6.14 -1.27 25.66
C ALA A 568 5.34 -2.45 25.12
N GLY A 569 6.02 -3.47 24.61
CA GLY A 569 5.40 -4.66 24.05
C GLY A 569 6.41 -5.63 23.46
N CYS A 570 5.89 -6.72 22.93
CA CYS A 570 6.65 -7.80 22.33
C CYS A 570 5.89 -8.38 21.15
N ILE A 571 6.52 -8.39 19.97
CA ILE A 571 5.97 -8.88 18.72
C ILE A 571 6.78 -10.11 18.32
N GLY A 572 6.11 -11.23 18.02
CA GLY A 572 6.76 -12.48 17.67
C GLY A 572 6.93 -12.65 16.16
N TRP A 573 8.00 -13.25 15.76
CA TRP A 573 8.25 -13.68 14.40
C TRP A 573 7.73 -15.12 14.22
N CYS A 574 6.72 -15.40 13.39
CA CYS A 574 5.75 -14.50 12.77
C CYS A 574 4.35 -15.13 12.82
N ALA A 575 3.34 -14.54 12.17
CA ALA A 575 1.96 -15.01 12.23
C ALA A 575 1.71 -16.26 11.37
N PHE A 576 2.40 -16.37 10.23
CA PHE A 576 2.22 -17.41 9.23
C PHE A 576 3.56 -17.85 8.67
N ASP A 577 3.66 -19.12 8.27
CA ASP A 577 4.77 -19.59 7.45
C ASP A 577 4.79 -18.84 6.12
N TYR A 578 5.97 -18.58 5.56
CA TYR A 578 6.12 -17.82 4.33
C TYR A 578 7.18 -18.40 3.40
N HIS A 579 7.07 -18.09 2.11
CA HIS A 579 8.03 -18.52 1.10
C HIS A 579 9.35 -17.77 1.20
N THR A 580 10.44 -18.50 0.97
CA THR A 580 11.79 -17.95 1.07
C THR A 580 12.73 -18.51 0.00
N HIS A 581 13.92 -17.96 -0.10
CA HIS A 581 15.00 -18.47 -0.93
C HIS A 581 15.59 -19.78 -0.37
N LYS A 582 16.24 -20.57 -1.24
CA LYS A 582 16.81 -21.89 -0.85
C LYS A 582 17.83 -21.84 0.28
N ASP A 583 18.47 -20.70 0.47
CA ASP A 583 19.52 -20.52 1.48
C ASP A 583 18.96 -20.16 2.87
N PHE A 584 17.64 -20.00 2.97
CA PHE A 584 16.92 -19.75 4.21
C PHE A 584 15.98 -20.91 4.57
N GLY A 585 15.54 -20.94 5.81
CA GLY A 585 14.59 -21.93 6.29
C GLY A 585 15.13 -23.36 6.26
N SER A 586 14.24 -24.32 5.97
CA SER A 586 14.53 -25.76 5.99
C SER A 586 15.06 -26.32 4.68
N GLY A 587 15.35 -25.49 3.68
CA GLY A 587 15.79 -25.92 2.36
C GLY A 587 14.68 -26.33 1.38
N ASP A 588 13.43 -26.35 1.84
CA ASP A 588 12.23 -26.62 1.04
C ASP A 588 11.47 -25.33 0.65
N ARG A 589 12.13 -24.20 0.76
CA ARG A 589 11.65 -22.85 0.40
C ARG A 589 10.52 -22.31 1.29
N ILE A 590 10.45 -22.79 2.52
CA ILE A 590 9.53 -22.29 3.54
C ILE A 590 10.31 -21.90 4.79
N CYS A 591 10.00 -20.75 5.34
CA CYS A 591 10.29 -20.39 6.72
C CYS A 591 9.13 -20.85 7.60
N TYR A 592 9.37 -21.88 8.39
CA TYR A 592 8.39 -22.45 9.33
C TYR A 592 8.46 -21.71 10.66
N HIS A 593 8.04 -20.48 10.65
CA HIS A 593 8.15 -19.55 11.78
C HIS A 593 6.77 -19.13 12.35
N GLY A 594 5.67 -19.54 11.66
CA GLY A 594 4.29 -19.27 12.04
C GLY A 594 3.72 -20.18 13.12
#